data_78ae19978580577318ee82fbe6550ca7
#
_entry.id   78ae19978580577318ee82fbe6550ca7
#
_cell.length_a   1.000
_cell.length_b   1.000
_cell.length_c   1.000
_cell.angle_alpha   90.00
_cell.angle_beta   90.00
_cell.angle_gamma   90.00
#
_symmetry.space_group_name_H-M   'P 1'
#
loop_
_entity.id
_entity.type
_entity.pdbx_description
1 polymer ?
#
loop_
_entity_poly.entity_id
_entity_poly.type
_entity_poly.pdbx_seq_one_letter_code
_entity_poly.pdbx_strand_id
1 'polypeptide(L)'
;MKKVLKILVPVIAVLLAVAVTVVGLFYDKIFWDTDWFIEKSQTADVKLTIDADEKGKELDGFGCSSCWWSQIAGKSENMEEIAKLLYSKEGLGLNIYRYNIGAGSADNPDTNITDPWRKTESFYVLNEETGEYEYDFTKDAEAQKFLDLCLSYGCIDTVILFANSPHYTMTLNGQEYGNENWWVSNLPRENYEAYAEYLITIAEYFINKGVPVKYISPINEPNWSWGVSSVNQSQEGCFYNSEDIYDVYRACVKEIKEKNLDIKLAGPESGEIGFRLYEWFEYLYNDEEIRPYLGTLSYHSYWSDEQLHNKIGLGNWIEEKITDIPVEMSEWCHLPCTALIDSIDGALLQARTMANDLNYSNINSWTAWVGVNGIGIGEDGKQYSDGLLAGNADLSEYQVAMRYYAVAHFSKFIPVGSVKIETEKNINDVTEVKEERDGEMVTTLMKYGVNCVSYLTPDGKIVTVVVNDGATRKIDFKVDAQYMSVYTTTQEAQMQQIYEGEVAEIELPEKSIMTIVFE
;
A
#
# COMPACT_ATOMS: atom_id res chain seq x y z
N MET A 1 -46.49 21.66 47.18
CA MET A 1 -46.50 20.48 46.32
C MET A 1 -47.00 20.76 44.89
N LYS A 2 -48.32 21.15 44.69
CA LYS A 2 -48.87 21.34 43.32
C LYS A 2 -48.15 22.38 42.45
N LYS A 3 -47.53 23.44 42.99
CA LYS A 3 -46.75 24.43 42.21
C LYS A 3 -45.36 23.91 41.78
N VAL A 4 -44.72 23.08 42.58
CA VAL A 4 -43.42 22.45 42.27
C VAL A 4 -43.59 21.40 41.18
N LEU A 5 -44.67 20.61 41.24
CA LEU A 5 -44.98 19.60 40.22
C LEU A 5 -45.25 20.22 38.83
N LYS A 6 -45.87 21.42 38.79
CA LYS A 6 -46.19 22.12 37.53
C LYS A 6 -44.92 22.65 36.81
N ILE A 7 -43.83 22.84 37.53
CA ILE A 7 -42.54 23.25 36.97
C ILE A 7 -41.67 22.02 36.70
N LEU A 8 -41.68 21.03 37.58
CA LEU A 8 -40.82 19.85 37.47
C LEU A 8 -41.22 18.95 36.31
N VAL A 9 -42.52 18.75 36.06
CA VAL A 9 -42.98 17.90 34.95
C VAL A 9 -42.56 18.40 33.59
N PRO A 10 -42.74 19.68 33.20
CA PRO A 10 -42.28 20.16 31.92
C PRO A 10 -40.74 20.18 31.80
N VAL A 11 -40.02 20.43 32.89
CA VAL A 11 -38.53 20.37 32.86
C VAL A 11 -38.05 18.94 32.62
N ILE A 12 -38.63 17.95 33.27
CA ILE A 12 -38.32 16.54 33.04
C ILE A 12 -38.70 16.13 31.61
N ALA A 13 -39.82 16.59 31.08
CA ALA A 13 -40.23 16.30 29.72
C ALA A 13 -39.25 16.90 28.66
N VAL A 14 -38.77 18.11 28.90
CA VAL A 14 -37.76 18.74 28.04
C VAL A 14 -36.41 17.99 28.12
N LEU A 15 -35.97 17.60 29.32
CA LEU A 15 -34.74 16.83 29.50
C LEU A 15 -34.82 15.46 28.83
N LEU A 16 -35.99 14.79 28.93
CA LEU A 16 -36.22 13.53 28.23
C LEU A 16 -36.24 13.71 26.70
N ALA A 17 -36.90 14.77 26.21
CA ALA A 17 -36.90 15.06 24.78
C ALA A 17 -35.48 15.37 24.25
N VAL A 18 -34.67 16.14 25.00
CA VAL A 18 -33.27 16.39 24.66
C VAL A 18 -32.46 15.10 24.70
N ALA A 19 -32.63 14.26 25.73
CA ALA A 19 -31.93 12.98 25.83
C ALA A 19 -32.30 12.04 24.65
N VAL A 20 -33.58 11.95 24.29
CA VAL A 20 -34.04 11.16 23.14
C VAL A 20 -33.50 11.72 21.83
N THR A 21 -33.43 13.05 21.68
CA THR A 21 -32.84 13.67 20.49
C THR A 21 -31.33 13.41 20.39
N VAL A 22 -30.59 13.56 21.49
CA VAL A 22 -29.17 13.27 21.56
C VAL A 22 -28.89 11.80 21.26
N VAL A 23 -29.63 10.89 21.89
CA VAL A 23 -29.53 9.46 21.60
C VAL A 23 -29.86 9.18 20.14
N GLY A 24 -30.92 9.80 19.57
CA GLY A 24 -31.29 9.61 18.17
C GLY A 24 -30.24 10.17 17.17
N LEU A 25 -29.65 11.30 17.49
CA LEU A 25 -28.60 11.93 16.62
C LEU A 25 -27.23 11.23 16.69
N PHE A 26 -26.95 10.61 17.84
CA PHE A 26 -25.68 9.96 18.11
C PHE A 26 -25.84 8.45 18.38
N TYR A 27 -27.00 7.89 17.99
CA TYR A 27 -27.34 6.50 18.28
C TYR A 27 -26.22 5.54 17.79
N ASP A 28 -25.79 5.70 16.56
CA ASP A 28 -24.73 4.88 15.97
C ASP A 28 -23.38 5.06 16.68
N LYS A 29 -23.11 6.23 17.27
CA LYS A 29 -21.90 6.51 18.05
C LYS A 29 -21.96 6.07 19.51
N ILE A 30 -23.18 5.93 20.08
CA ILE A 30 -23.37 5.55 21.48
C ILE A 30 -23.46 4.03 21.63
N PHE A 31 -24.02 3.33 20.63
CA PHE A 31 -24.31 1.90 20.67
C PHE A 31 -23.51 1.08 19.66
N TRP A 32 -22.53 1.67 19.05
CA TRP A 32 -21.73 1.10 17.98
C TRP A 32 -20.95 -0.18 18.36
N ASP A 33 -20.69 -0.41 19.63
CA ASP A 33 -20.01 -1.57 20.20
C ASP A 33 -20.98 -2.63 20.76
N THR A 34 -22.29 -2.50 20.50
CA THR A 34 -23.26 -3.47 20.94
C THR A 34 -23.49 -4.58 19.94
N ASP A 35 -23.74 -5.80 20.39
CA ASP A 35 -24.06 -6.96 19.55
C ASP A 35 -25.16 -6.65 18.52
N TRP A 36 -26.18 -5.88 18.91
CA TRP A 36 -27.27 -5.47 18.03
C TRP A 36 -26.78 -4.56 16.88
N PHE A 37 -25.87 -3.63 17.16
CA PHE A 37 -25.31 -2.75 16.14
C PHE A 37 -24.45 -3.55 15.17
N ILE A 38 -23.64 -4.48 15.68
CA ILE A 38 -22.85 -5.41 14.91
C ILE A 38 -23.75 -6.22 13.98
N GLU A 39 -24.81 -6.84 14.52
CA GLU A 39 -25.77 -7.62 13.73
C GLU A 39 -26.42 -6.78 12.63
N LYS A 40 -26.86 -5.54 12.95
CA LYS A 40 -27.45 -4.63 11.97
C LYS A 40 -26.44 -4.24 10.87
N SER A 41 -25.18 -3.98 11.22
CA SER A 41 -24.14 -3.64 10.24
C SER A 41 -23.81 -4.81 9.32
N GLN A 42 -23.96 -6.04 9.80
CA GLN A 42 -23.74 -7.26 9.03
C GLN A 42 -24.85 -7.58 8.03
N THR A 43 -26.09 -7.19 8.33
CA THR A 43 -27.29 -7.69 7.64
C THR A 43 -28.15 -6.61 6.99
N ALA A 44 -27.93 -5.32 7.30
CA ALA A 44 -28.73 -4.23 6.74
C ALA A 44 -28.46 -4.06 5.24
N ASP A 45 -29.52 -3.79 4.48
CA ASP A 45 -29.40 -3.43 3.07
C ASP A 45 -28.61 -2.13 2.89
N VAL A 46 -27.81 -2.08 1.85
CA VAL A 46 -26.90 -0.97 1.55
C VAL A 46 -27.54 -0.04 0.55
N LYS A 47 -27.43 1.27 0.80
CA LYS A 47 -27.72 2.31 -0.19
C LYS A 47 -26.51 3.18 -0.37
N LEU A 48 -26.03 3.28 -1.60
CA LEU A 48 -24.95 4.18 -1.97
C LEU A 48 -25.53 5.40 -2.70
N THR A 49 -25.12 6.59 -2.24
CA THR A 49 -25.32 7.85 -3.00
C THR A 49 -23.96 8.27 -3.53
N ILE A 50 -23.82 8.30 -4.84
CA ILE A 50 -22.56 8.58 -5.52
C ILE A 50 -22.69 9.95 -6.20
N ASP A 51 -21.82 10.90 -5.82
CA ASP A 51 -21.83 12.25 -6.31
C ASP A 51 -20.55 12.54 -7.13
N ALA A 52 -20.69 12.58 -8.46
CA ALA A 52 -19.58 12.81 -9.38
C ALA A 52 -19.12 14.28 -9.44
N ASP A 53 -19.87 15.21 -8.86
CA ASP A 53 -19.51 16.63 -8.81
C ASP A 53 -18.54 16.91 -7.63
N GLU A 54 -18.60 16.12 -6.56
CA GLU A 54 -17.70 16.20 -5.39
C GLU A 54 -16.42 15.42 -5.64
N LYS A 55 -15.38 16.14 -6.10
CA LYS A 55 -14.12 15.56 -6.58
C LYS A 55 -13.00 15.66 -5.55
N GLY A 56 -12.30 14.53 -5.34
CA GLY A 56 -11.08 14.41 -4.54
C GLY A 56 -9.82 14.33 -5.39
N LYS A 57 -8.86 13.51 -4.96
CA LYS A 57 -7.57 13.32 -5.62
C LYS A 57 -7.69 12.53 -6.94
N GLU A 58 -6.79 12.87 -7.85
CA GLU A 58 -6.54 12.10 -9.07
C GLU A 58 -5.66 10.89 -8.75
N LEU A 59 -5.95 9.75 -9.39
CA LEU A 59 -5.23 8.51 -9.23
C LEU A 59 -4.04 8.45 -10.19
N ASP A 60 -2.83 8.26 -9.66
CA ASP A 60 -1.60 8.01 -10.42
C ASP A 60 -1.44 6.52 -10.76
N GLY A 61 -2.12 5.62 -10.05
CA GLY A 61 -2.21 4.22 -10.42
C GLY A 61 -1.97 3.20 -9.32
N PHE A 62 -1.68 1.96 -9.77
CA PHE A 62 -1.45 0.80 -8.92
C PHE A 62 -0.15 0.09 -9.30
N GLY A 63 0.55 -0.43 -8.29
CA GLY A 63 1.82 -1.10 -8.49
C GLY A 63 2.07 -2.29 -7.59
N CYS A 64 3.23 -2.90 -7.78
CA CYS A 64 3.82 -3.78 -6.78
C CYS A 64 5.35 -3.65 -6.75
N SER A 65 5.93 -3.96 -5.57
CA SER A 65 7.37 -4.08 -5.42
C SER A 65 7.89 -5.35 -6.09
N SER A 66 9.03 -5.23 -6.76
CA SER A 66 9.77 -6.36 -7.35
C SER A 66 10.74 -7.04 -6.38
N CYS A 67 10.81 -6.55 -5.16
CA CYS A 67 11.70 -7.01 -4.11
C CYS A 67 11.18 -8.33 -3.53
N TRP A 68 11.88 -9.36 -3.53
CA TRP A 68 13.21 -9.72 -4.10
C TRP A 68 13.01 -10.76 -5.20
N TRP A 69 11.75 -11.01 -5.53
CA TRP A 69 11.32 -12.12 -6.41
C TRP A 69 11.67 -11.92 -7.90
N SER A 70 11.87 -10.68 -8.34
CA SER A 70 12.13 -10.40 -9.76
C SER A 70 13.41 -11.08 -10.27
N GLN A 71 14.45 -11.18 -9.45
CA GLN A 71 15.68 -11.92 -9.76
C GLN A 71 15.44 -13.45 -9.91
N ILE A 72 14.44 -13.98 -9.22
CA ILE A 72 14.03 -15.40 -9.35
C ILE A 72 13.16 -15.56 -10.59
N ALA A 73 12.17 -14.68 -10.76
CA ALA A 73 11.27 -14.70 -11.92
C ALA A 73 12.02 -14.56 -13.24
N GLY A 74 13.09 -13.72 -13.30
CA GLY A 74 13.92 -13.56 -14.48
C GLY A 74 14.64 -14.84 -14.94
N LYS A 75 14.87 -15.78 -14.01
CA LYS A 75 15.43 -17.12 -14.28
C LYS A 75 14.37 -18.17 -14.60
N SER A 76 13.12 -17.94 -14.17
CA SER A 76 12.05 -18.92 -14.27
C SER A 76 11.59 -19.17 -15.71
N GLU A 77 11.21 -20.39 -16.01
CA GLU A 77 10.50 -20.72 -17.26
C GLU A 77 9.11 -20.07 -17.36
N ASN A 78 8.53 -19.68 -16.21
CA ASN A 78 7.24 -18.99 -16.12
C ASN A 78 7.37 -17.46 -16.14
N MET A 79 8.55 -16.91 -16.45
CA MET A 79 8.82 -15.46 -16.42
C MET A 79 7.78 -14.67 -17.22
N GLU A 80 7.46 -15.12 -18.44
CA GLU A 80 6.53 -14.42 -19.34
C GLU A 80 5.11 -14.41 -18.79
N GLU A 81 4.63 -15.54 -18.24
CA GLU A 81 3.29 -15.65 -17.65
C GLU A 81 3.16 -14.79 -16.40
N ILE A 82 4.17 -14.80 -15.52
CA ILE A 82 4.20 -13.97 -14.32
C ILE A 82 4.18 -12.48 -14.68
N ALA A 83 5.02 -12.08 -15.62
CA ALA A 83 5.06 -10.69 -16.09
C ALA A 83 3.73 -10.27 -16.73
N LYS A 84 3.11 -11.15 -17.52
CA LYS A 84 1.80 -10.93 -18.15
C LYS A 84 0.69 -10.76 -17.10
N LEU A 85 0.64 -11.62 -16.09
CA LEU A 85 -0.35 -11.54 -15.02
C LEU A 85 -0.28 -10.20 -14.26
N LEU A 86 0.91 -9.67 -14.02
CA LEU A 86 1.06 -8.45 -13.23
C LEU A 86 0.96 -7.18 -14.09
N TYR A 87 1.64 -7.12 -15.24
CA TYR A 87 1.91 -5.87 -15.95
C TYR A 87 1.28 -5.77 -17.35
N SER A 88 0.51 -6.77 -17.80
CA SER A 88 -0.24 -6.65 -19.07
C SER A 88 -1.69 -6.25 -18.83
N LYS A 89 -2.35 -5.69 -19.87
CA LYS A 89 -3.80 -5.37 -19.86
C LYS A 89 -4.69 -6.60 -19.65
N GLU A 90 -4.20 -7.78 -19.99
CA GLU A 90 -4.92 -9.05 -19.79
C GLU A 90 -4.86 -9.47 -18.32
N GLY A 91 -3.75 -9.17 -17.62
CA GLY A 91 -3.57 -9.37 -16.20
C GLY A 91 -4.08 -8.19 -15.36
N LEU A 92 -3.31 -7.76 -14.35
CA LEU A 92 -3.64 -6.62 -13.49
C LEU A 92 -3.48 -5.26 -14.17
N GLY A 93 -2.63 -5.15 -15.20
CA GLY A 93 -2.35 -3.90 -15.87
C GLY A 93 -1.65 -2.88 -14.97
N LEU A 94 -0.86 -3.32 -14.00
CA LEU A 94 -0.14 -2.42 -13.09
C LEU A 94 0.74 -1.45 -13.88
N ASN A 95 0.69 -0.17 -13.52
CA ASN A 95 1.45 0.89 -14.18
C ASN A 95 2.66 1.40 -13.36
N ILE A 96 2.74 1.02 -12.08
CA ILE A 96 3.85 1.38 -11.19
C ILE A 96 4.70 0.13 -10.93
N TYR A 97 6.00 0.23 -11.20
CA TYR A 97 7.00 -0.79 -10.89
C TYR A 97 7.99 -0.26 -9.86
N ARG A 98 8.01 -0.85 -8.65
CA ARG A 98 8.94 -0.45 -7.59
C ARG A 98 10.15 -1.39 -7.59
N TYR A 99 11.27 -0.93 -8.19
CA TYR A 99 12.49 -1.68 -8.38
C TYR A 99 13.41 -1.57 -7.18
N ASN A 100 13.90 -2.70 -6.66
CA ASN A 100 14.84 -2.74 -5.55
C ASN A 100 16.29 -2.51 -6.02
N ILE A 101 16.94 -1.49 -5.49
CA ILE A 101 18.38 -1.33 -5.59
C ILE A 101 19.03 -2.15 -4.48
N GLY A 102 19.71 -3.25 -4.83
CA GLY A 102 20.29 -4.15 -3.86
C GLY A 102 21.46 -3.57 -3.09
N ALA A 103 21.57 -3.88 -1.82
CA ALA A 103 22.68 -3.47 -0.95
C ALA A 103 23.92 -4.40 -1.05
N GLY A 104 23.89 -5.39 -1.93
CA GLY A 104 25.01 -6.31 -2.19
C GLY A 104 25.08 -7.51 -1.26
N SER A 105 23.97 -7.93 -0.68
CA SER A 105 23.94 -9.11 0.20
C SER A 105 24.28 -10.43 -0.50
N ALA A 106 24.15 -10.50 -1.83
CA ALA A 106 24.64 -11.65 -2.61
C ALA A 106 26.16 -11.65 -2.81
N ASP A 107 26.78 -10.47 -2.80
CA ASP A 107 28.20 -10.26 -3.03
C ASP A 107 29.00 -10.15 -1.72
N ASN A 108 28.35 -9.92 -0.58
CA ASN A 108 29.00 -9.82 0.74
C ASN A 108 29.31 -11.21 1.30
N PRO A 109 30.60 -11.60 1.44
CA PRO A 109 30.97 -12.91 1.98
C PRO A 109 30.60 -13.12 3.45
N ASP A 110 30.43 -12.01 4.18
CA ASP A 110 30.15 -12.01 5.62
C ASP A 110 28.65 -11.76 5.94
N THR A 111 27.78 -11.76 4.92
CA THR A 111 26.36 -11.52 5.12
C THR A 111 25.71 -12.57 6.03
N ASN A 112 24.88 -12.10 6.96
CA ASN A 112 24.05 -12.96 7.79
C ASN A 112 22.66 -13.23 7.20
N ILE A 113 22.33 -12.66 6.04
CA ILE A 113 21.10 -12.97 5.32
C ILE A 113 21.24 -14.36 4.71
N THR A 114 20.39 -15.29 5.12
CA THR A 114 20.47 -16.70 4.71
C THR A 114 19.42 -17.09 3.67
N ASP A 115 18.32 -16.37 3.59
CA ASP A 115 17.26 -16.61 2.60
C ASP A 115 17.76 -16.25 1.19
N PRO A 116 17.85 -17.23 0.26
CA PRO A 116 18.37 -16.96 -1.09
C PRO A 116 17.46 -16.02 -1.91
N TRP A 117 16.17 -15.91 -1.58
CA TRP A 117 15.29 -14.95 -2.22
C TRP A 117 15.61 -13.52 -1.83
N ARG A 118 16.13 -13.31 -0.61
CA ARG A 118 16.41 -11.99 -0.03
C ARG A 118 17.84 -11.52 -0.21
N LYS A 119 18.70 -12.34 -0.84
CA LYS A 119 20.05 -11.93 -1.24
C LYS A 119 20.00 -11.22 -2.57
N THR A 120 20.48 -9.97 -2.62
CA THR A 120 20.48 -9.14 -3.81
C THR A 120 21.89 -8.86 -4.29
N GLU A 121 22.09 -8.89 -5.61
CA GLU A 121 23.30 -8.34 -6.22
C GLU A 121 23.28 -6.81 -6.10
N SER A 122 24.47 -6.20 -6.09
CA SER A 122 24.66 -4.77 -6.20
C SER A 122 25.25 -4.40 -7.55
N PHE A 123 25.00 -3.19 -8.03
CA PHE A 123 25.69 -2.60 -9.18
C PHE A 123 27.08 -2.04 -8.81
N TYR A 124 27.50 -2.10 -7.55
CA TYR A 124 28.78 -1.62 -7.04
C TYR A 124 29.55 -2.78 -6.45
N VAL A 125 30.52 -3.27 -7.19
CA VAL A 125 31.16 -4.56 -6.91
C VAL A 125 32.68 -4.43 -6.82
N LEU A 126 33.30 -5.34 -6.08
CA LEU A 126 34.75 -5.42 -5.99
C LEU A 126 35.34 -5.95 -7.31
N ASN A 127 36.19 -5.16 -7.93
CA ASN A 127 37.05 -5.63 -9.01
C ASN A 127 38.21 -6.41 -8.39
N GLU A 128 38.24 -7.73 -8.56
CA GLU A 128 39.28 -8.60 -7.98
C GLU A 128 40.68 -8.33 -8.54
N GLU A 129 40.80 -7.76 -9.75
CA GLU A 129 42.08 -7.46 -10.38
C GLU A 129 42.71 -6.19 -9.80
N THR A 130 41.90 -5.16 -9.54
CA THR A 130 42.38 -3.87 -9.03
C THR A 130 42.31 -3.77 -7.52
N GLY A 131 41.41 -4.55 -6.87
CA GLY A 131 41.09 -4.45 -5.48
C GLY A 131 40.22 -3.22 -5.13
N GLU A 132 39.66 -2.55 -6.12
CA GLU A 132 38.81 -1.38 -5.97
C GLU A 132 37.37 -1.71 -6.31
N TYR A 133 36.42 -0.98 -5.72
CA TYR A 133 35.00 -1.10 -6.05
C TYR A 133 34.66 -0.24 -7.26
N GLU A 134 33.87 -0.79 -8.18
CA GLU A 134 33.44 -0.13 -9.41
C GLU A 134 31.99 -0.46 -9.77
N TYR A 135 31.37 0.36 -10.62
CA TYR A 135 30.02 0.09 -11.11
C TYR A 135 30.05 -0.95 -12.24
N ASP A 136 29.29 -2.02 -12.05
CA ASP A 136 29.06 -3.06 -13.05
C ASP A 136 27.54 -3.21 -13.30
N PHE A 137 27.06 -2.60 -14.36
CA PHE A 137 25.65 -2.64 -14.76
C PHE A 137 25.24 -3.94 -15.46
N THR A 138 26.11 -4.93 -15.55
CA THR A 138 25.74 -6.31 -15.94
C THR A 138 25.20 -7.10 -14.76
N LYS A 139 25.32 -6.59 -13.54
CA LYS A 139 24.77 -7.18 -12.33
C LYS A 139 23.26 -7.02 -12.26
N ASP A 140 22.63 -7.80 -11.36
CA ASP A 140 21.18 -7.90 -11.22
C ASP A 140 20.46 -8.17 -12.55
N ALA A 141 21.15 -8.94 -13.41
CA ALA A 141 20.77 -9.18 -14.80
C ALA A 141 19.36 -9.76 -14.95
N GLU A 142 18.97 -10.65 -14.04
CA GLU A 142 17.66 -11.33 -14.11
C GLU A 142 16.52 -10.40 -13.70
N ALA A 143 16.72 -9.55 -12.69
CA ALA A 143 15.71 -8.55 -12.32
C ALA A 143 15.59 -7.47 -13.41
N GLN A 144 16.71 -7.05 -14.01
CA GLN A 144 16.68 -6.14 -15.17
C GLN A 144 15.94 -6.76 -16.37
N LYS A 145 16.22 -8.02 -16.69
CA LYS A 145 15.53 -8.76 -17.77
C LYS A 145 14.03 -8.87 -17.52
N PHE A 146 13.63 -9.11 -16.27
CA PHE A 146 12.21 -9.15 -15.89
C PHE A 146 11.56 -7.77 -16.06
N LEU A 147 12.21 -6.69 -15.62
CA LEU A 147 11.74 -5.33 -15.83
C LEU A 147 11.58 -5.01 -17.33
N ASP A 148 12.58 -5.33 -18.16
CA ASP A 148 12.54 -5.08 -19.60
C ASP A 148 11.33 -5.79 -20.26
N LEU A 149 11.05 -7.02 -19.84
CA LEU A 149 9.87 -7.75 -20.30
C LEU A 149 8.58 -7.07 -19.87
N CYS A 150 8.46 -6.65 -18.59
CA CYS A 150 7.27 -5.96 -18.08
C CYS A 150 7.03 -4.64 -18.82
N LEU A 151 8.07 -3.86 -19.08
CA LEU A 151 8.01 -2.62 -19.87
C LEU A 151 7.48 -2.86 -21.29
N SER A 152 7.81 -4.02 -21.89
CA SER A 152 7.38 -4.36 -23.26
C SER A 152 5.87 -4.49 -23.42
N TYR A 153 5.11 -4.70 -22.35
CA TYR A 153 3.63 -4.73 -22.37
C TYR A 153 3.00 -3.33 -22.44
N GLY A 154 3.76 -2.27 -22.19
CA GLY A 154 3.35 -0.87 -22.34
C GLY A 154 2.31 -0.39 -21.33
N CYS A 155 2.17 -1.06 -20.18
CA CYS A 155 1.34 -0.59 -19.08
C CYS A 155 2.12 0.28 -18.08
N ILE A 156 3.43 0.00 -17.89
CA ILE A 156 4.26 0.72 -16.92
C ILE A 156 4.61 2.11 -17.47
N ASP A 157 4.21 3.14 -16.75
CA ASP A 157 4.57 4.54 -17.00
C ASP A 157 5.40 5.15 -15.85
N THR A 158 5.48 4.45 -14.73
CA THR A 158 6.19 4.89 -13.52
C THR A 158 7.07 3.77 -12.98
N VAL A 159 8.38 4.02 -12.93
CA VAL A 159 9.34 3.19 -12.20
C VAL A 159 9.86 3.98 -11.00
N ILE A 160 9.75 3.37 -9.81
CA ILE A 160 10.32 3.88 -8.56
C ILE A 160 11.54 3.01 -8.24
N LEU A 161 12.70 3.63 -8.17
CA LEU A 161 13.91 2.96 -7.69
C LEU A 161 13.99 3.17 -6.18
N PHE A 162 14.04 2.10 -5.39
CA PHE A 162 14.13 2.23 -3.94
C PHE A 162 15.23 1.33 -3.36
N ALA A 163 15.76 1.72 -2.22
CA ALA A 163 16.78 0.96 -1.50
C ALA A 163 16.30 0.62 -0.09
N ASN A 164 16.35 -0.67 0.25
CA ASN A 164 16.06 -1.12 1.62
C ASN A 164 17.19 -0.76 2.60
N SER A 165 18.43 -0.76 2.13
CA SER A 165 19.63 -0.49 2.92
C SER A 165 20.71 0.17 2.08
N PRO A 166 21.65 0.91 2.67
CA PRO A 166 22.88 1.27 2.03
C PRO A 166 23.71 0.03 1.65
N HIS A 167 24.54 0.18 0.63
CA HIS A 167 25.50 -0.85 0.25
C HIS A 167 26.40 -1.24 1.43
N TYR A 168 26.63 -2.54 1.64
CA TYR A 168 27.34 -3.05 2.83
C TYR A 168 28.72 -2.43 3.08
N THR A 169 29.43 -2.01 2.03
CA THR A 169 30.73 -1.35 2.17
C THR A 169 30.65 0.06 2.74
N MET A 170 29.45 0.66 2.77
CA MET A 170 29.20 2.00 3.27
C MET A 170 28.69 1.99 4.71
N THR A 171 28.42 0.81 5.26
CA THR A 171 27.80 0.65 6.60
C THR A 171 28.84 0.49 7.71
N LEU A 172 28.47 0.84 8.95
CA LEU A 172 29.35 0.77 10.11
C LEU A 172 29.81 -0.65 10.44
N ASN A 173 28.94 -1.64 10.24
CA ASN A 173 29.21 -3.03 10.60
C ASN A 173 29.51 -3.93 9.40
N GLY A 174 29.55 -3.39 8.17
CA GLY A 174 29.76 -4.16 6.95
C GLY A 174 28.60 -5.08 6.58
N GLN A 175 27.37 -4.82 7.08
CA GLN A 175 26.18 -5.61 6.80
C GLN A 175 25.10 -4.76 6.13
N GLU A 176 24.20 -5.42 5.41
CA GLU A 176 23.09 -4.84 4.66
C GLU A 176 21.85 -4.62 5.53
N TYR A 177 21.94 -4.83 6.81
CA TYR A 177 20.89 -4.59 7.79
C TYR A 177 21.48 -3.85 8.99
N GLY A 178 20.60 -3.30 9.80
CA GLY A 178 20.85 -2.43 10.92
C GLY A 178 22.12 -2.58 11.74
N ASN A 179 22.28 -1.72 12.72
CA ASN A 179 23.42 -1.64 13.62
C ASN A 179 23.17 -2.49 14.88
N GLU A 180 24.23 -2.93 15.58
CA GLU A 180 24.12 -3.54 16.92
C GLU A 180 23.38 -2.64 17.91
N ASN A 181 23.58 -1.34 17.79
CA ASN A 181 22.76 -0.34 18.46
C ASN A 181 21.63 0.10 17.53
N TRP A 182 20.46 -0.48 17.71
CA TRP A 182 19.28 -0.31 16.87
C TRP A 182 18.69 1.12 16.82
N TRP A 183 19.18 2.07 17.66
CA TRP A 183 18.86 3.48 17.60
C TRP A 183 19.86 4.31 16.78
N VAL A 184 20.87 3.69 16.22
CA VAL A 184 21.90 4.37 15.43
C VAL A 184 21.81 3.87 14.00
N SER A 185 21.78 4.79 13.04
CA SER A 185 21.86 4.45 11.64
C SER A 185 23.11 3.61 11.33
N ASN A 186 22.96 2.58 10.53
CA ASN A 186 24.09 1.80 10.06
C ASN A 186 24.89 2.54 8.97
N LEU A 187 24.30 3.58 8.35
CA LEU A 187 24.99 4.48 7.44
C LEU A 187 25.62 5.64 8.23
N PRO A 188 26.96 5.74 8.35
CA PRO A 188 27.60 6.88 9.01
C PRO A 188 27.50 8.14 8.14
N ARG A 189 27.50 9.31 8.78
CA ARG A 189 27.30 10.62 8.09
C ARG A 189 28.36 10.91 7.02
N GLU A 190 29.59 10.47 7.23
CA GLU A 190 30.67 10.60 6.24
C GLU A 190 30.42 9.85 4.93
N ASN A 191 29.46 8.92 4.91
CA ASN A 191 29.12 8.13 3.73
C ASN A 191 27.81 8.59 3.04
N TYR A 192 27.14 9.66 3.52
CA TYR A 192 25.89 10.13 2.90
C TYR A 192 26.07 10.56 1.45
N GLU A 193 27.16 11.26 1.13
CA GLU A 193 27.47 11.66 -0.25
C GLU A 193 27.77 10.44 -1.15
N ALA A 194 28.57 9.48 -0.67
CA ALA A 194 28.87 8.25 -1.40
C ALA A 194 27.59 7.41 -1.64
N TYR A 195 26.69 7.35 -0.65
CA TYR A 195 25.41 6.67 -0.80
C TYR A 195 24.49 7.37 -1.80
N ALA A 196 24.40 8.68 -1.76
CA ALA A 196 23.66 9.47 -2.74
C ALA A 196 24.23 9.27 -4.15
N GLU A 197 25.55 9.33 -4.33
CA GLU A 197 26.22 9.04 -5.61
C GLU A 197 25.86 7.64 -6.11
N TYR A 198 25.90 6.62 -5.23
CA TYR A 198 25.52 5.25 -5.56
C TYR A 198 24.11 5.19 -6.14
N LEU A 199 23.12 5.73 -5.44
CA LEU A 199 21.73 5.69 -5.85
C LEU A 199 21.48 6.46 -7.15
N ILE A 200 22.02 7.66 -7.27
CA ILE A 200 21.78 8.54 -8.43
C ILE A 200 22.53 8.05 -9.66
N THR A 201 23.69 7.41 -9.51
CA THR A 201 24.40 6.77 -10.62
C THR A 201 23.61 5.59 -11.20
N ILE A 202 22.96 4.79 -10.35
CA ILE A 202 22.08 3.71 -10.80
C ILE A 202 20.83 4.28 -11.48
N ALA A 203 20.25 5.35 -10.94
CA ALA A 203 19.11 6.02 -11.58
C ALA A 203 19.48 6.56 -12.96
N GLU A 204 20.64 7.20 -13.10
CA GLU A 204 21.18 7.67 -14.37
C GLU A 204 21.31 6.54 -15.41
N TYR A 205 21.80 5.38 -14.99
CA TYR A 205 21.89 4.19 -15.84
C TYR A 205 20.51 3.77 -16.37
N PHE A 206 19.51 3.61 -15.51
CA PHE A 206 18.17 3.21 -15.94
C PHE A 206 17.48 4.26 -16.81
N ILE A 207 17.65 5.54 -16.51
CA ILE A 207 17.15 6.65 -17.35
C ILE A 207 17.79 6.58 -18.75
N ASN A 208 19.11 6.42 -18.84
CA ASN A 208 19.85 6.31 -20.09
C ASN A 208 19.46 5.05 -20.90
N LYS A 209 19.04 3.98 -20.22
CA LYS A 209 18.48 2.77 -20.82
C LYS A 209 17.06 2.99 -21.39
N GLY A 210 16.42 4.12 -21.05
CA GLY A 210 15.05 4.45 -21.49
C GLY A 210 13.95 3.92 -20.57
N VAL A 211 14.30 3.50 -19.36
CA VAL A 211 13.32 3.12 -18.32
C VAL A 211 12.61 4.38 -17.83
N PRO A 212 11.28 4.39 -17.66
CA PRO A 212 10.52 5.56 -17.18
C PRO A 212 10.68 5.76 -15.67
N VAL A 213 11.93 6.00 -15.24
CA VAL A 213 12.23 6.26 -13.82
C VAL A 213 11.68 7.63 -13.44
N LYS A 214 10.69 7.66 -12.58
CA LYS A 214 10.04 8.89 -12.13
C LYS A 214 10.56 9.32 -10.76
N TYR A 215 10.77 8.33 -9.89
CA TYR A 215 11.19 8.58 -8.52
C TYR A 215 12.36 7.70 -8.09
N ILE A 216 13.15 8.24 -7.15
CA ILE A 216 14.08 7.47 -6.35
C ILE A 216 13.72 7.63 -4.87
N SER A 217 13.62 6.51 -4.17
CA SER A 217 13.35 6.45 -2.73
C SER A 217 14.61 5.98 -2.01
N PRO A 218 15.37 6.89 -1.38
CA PRO A 218 16.69 6.57 -0.81
C PRO A 218 16.61 5.85 0.53
N ILE A 219 15.47 5.83 1.18
CA ILE A 219 15.28 5.32 2.53
C ILE A 219 13.98 4.50 2.58
N ASN A 220 14.02 3.34 3.22
CA ASN A 220 12.86 2.47 3.45
C ASN A 220 12.71 2.17 4.94
N GLU A 221 11.50 2.35 5.47
CA GLU A 221 11.10 2.07 6.86
C GLU A 221 12.11 2.58 7.92
N PRO A 222 12.45 3.87 7.91
CA PRO A 222 13.47 4.44 8.80
C PRO A 222 13.12 4.34 10.28
N ASN A 223 11.84 4.17 10.61
CA ASN A 223 11.35 4.02 11.98
C ASN A 223 11.56 2.62 12.57
N TRP A 224 12.01 1.64 11.74
CA TRP A 224 12.17 0.26 12.17
C TRP A 224 13.60 -0.02 12.64
N SER A 225 13.72 -0.88 13.64
CA SER A 225 15.01 -1.05 14.33
C SER A 225 16.05 -1.91 13.60
N TRP A 226 15.79 -2.49 12.50
CA TRP A 226 16.67 -3.32 11.62
C TRP A 226 17.99 -3.86 12.23
N GLY A 227 18.16 -3.83 13.57
CA GLY A 227 19.38 -4.18 14.28
C GLY A 227 19.53 -5.67 14.58
N VAL A 228 20.71 -6.06 15.06
CA VAL A 228 21.09 -7.45 15.37
C VAL A 228 20.15 -8.13 16.37
N SER A 229 19.52 -7.36 17.24
CA SER A 229 18.54 -7.86 18.22
C SER A 229 17.12 -7.91 17.65
N SER A 230 16.89 -7.38 16.44
CA SER A 230 15.58 -7.42 15.80
C SER A 230 15.32 -8.79 15.18
N VAL A 231 14.05 -9.14 15.06
CA VAL A 231 13.60 -10.38 14.40
C VAL A 231 13.92 -10.38 12.89
N ASN A 232 14.42 -9.24 12.35
CA ASN A 232 14.51 -8.93 10.93
C ASN A 232 15.92 -9.01 10.32
N GLN A 233 16.82 -9.81 10.87
CA GLN A 233 18.12 -10.11 10.23
C GLN A 233 18.01 -10.91 8.93
N SER A 234 16.78 -11.19 8.50
CA SER A 234 16.52 -12.00 7.30
C SER A 234 16.45 -11.20 6.02
N GLN A 235 16.61 -9.87 6.09
CA GLN A 235 16.49 -8.97 4.93
C GLN A 235 17.30 -7.70 5.11
N GLU A 236 17.53 -7.00 3.99
CA GLU A 236 18.12 -5.67 3.97
C GLU A 236 17.23 -4.66 4.70
N GLY A 237 17.83 -3.71 5.41
CA GLY A 237 17.13 -2.65 6.14
C GLY A 237 18.07 -1.75 6.92
N CYS A 238 17.71 -0.49 7.12
CA CYS A 238 18.51 0.47 7.86
C CYS A 238 17.62 1.44 8.65
N PHE A 239 17.90 1.59 9.95
CA PHE A 239 17.28 2.62 10.77
C PHE A 239 17.87 3.99 10.47
N TYR A 240 17.03 5.03 10.48
CA TYR A 240 17.44 6.42 10.39
C TYR A 240 16.68 7.26 11.42
N ASN A 241 17.36 8.17 12.08
CA ASN A 241 16.67 9.23 12.83
C ASN A 241 16.25 10.38 11.89
N SER A 242 15.48 11.33 12.40
CA SER A 242 14.96 12.43 11.58
C SER A 242 16.08 13.26 10.92
N GLU A 243 17.17 13.54 11.63
CA GLU A 243 18.29 14.33 11.07
C GLU A 243 19.00 13.56 9.95
N ASP A 244 19.20 12.24 10.13
CA ASP A 244 19.84 11.40 9.12
C ASP A 244 19.00 11.35 7.83
N ILE A 245 17.66 11.23 7.96
CA ILE A 245 16.73 11.28 6.81
C ILE A 245 16.96 12.57 6.02
N TYR A 246 16.93 13.72 6.70
CA TYR A 246 17.03 15.01 6.04
C TYR A 246 18.37 15.22 5.36
N ASP A 247 19.47 14.81 6.00
CA ASP A 247 20.81 14.95 5.46
C ASP A 247 21.04 14.01 4.25
N VAL A 248 20.50 12.78 4.26
CA VAL A 248 20.53 11.86 3.11
C VAL A 248 19.74 12.44 1.93
N TYR A 249 18.55 13.02 2.16
CA TYR A 249 17.77 13.66 1.10
C TYR A 249 18.51 14.86 0.49
N ARG A 250 19.17 15.70 1.29
CA ARG A 250 20.01 16.81 0.79
C ARG A 250 21.20 16.31 -0.02
N ALA A 251 21.86 15.22 0.41
CA ALA A 251 22.93 14.60 -0.37
C ALA A 251 22.42 14.11 -1.73
N CYS A 252 21.25 13.47 -1.79
CA CYS A 252 20.63 13.08 -3.05
C CYS A 252 20.28 14.28 -3.93
N VAL A 253 19.74 15.36 -3.36
CA VAL A 253 19.46 16.60 -4.10
C VAL A 253 20.74 17.20 -4.70
N LYS A 254 21.84 17.21 -3.95
CA LYS A 254 23.14 17.68 -4.44
C LYS A 254 23.59 16.88 -5.66
N GLU A 255 23.53 15.56 -5.58
CA GLU A 255 23.95 14.66 -6.66
C GLU A 255 23.04 14.77 -7.90
N ILE A 256 21.72 14.89 -7.73
CA ILE A 256 20.77 15.14 -8.83
C ILE A 256 21.12 16.43 -9.58
N LYS A 257 21.47 17.50 -8.82
CA LYS A 257 21.88 18.79 -9.40
C LYS A 257 23.20 18.67 -10.16
N GLU A 258 24.19 18.00 -9.59
CA GLU A 258 25.52 17.84 -10.19
C GLU A 258 25.47 17.06 -11.50
N LYS A 259 24.64 16.00 -11.55
CA LYS A 259 24.40 15.20 -12.75
C LYS A 259 23.35 15.81 -13.70
N ASN A 260 22.64 16.87 -13.28
CA ASN A 260 21.56 17.50 -14.03
C ASN A 260 20.51 16.51 -14.53
N LEU A 261 20.06 15.61 -13.66
CA LEU A 261 19.07 14.58 -13.98
C LEU A 261 17.64 15.10 -13.75
N ASP A 262 16.72 14.71 -14.64
CA ASP A 262 15.30 14.94 -14.49
C ASP A 262 14.65 13.77 -13.73
N ILE A 263 14.90 13.73 -12.44
CA ILE A 263 14.34 12.74 -11.51
C ILE A 263 13.92 13.44 -10.21
N LYS A 264 12.93 12.87 -9.53
CA LYS A 264 12.45 13.36 -8.24
C LYS A 264 12.66 12.33 -7.14
N LEU A 265 12.66 12.81 -5.90
CA LEU A 265 12.74 11.96 -4.69
C LEU A 265 11.34 11.56 -4.25
N ALA A 266 11.21 10.36 -3.73
CA ALA A 266 10.03 9.82 -3.05
C ALA A 266 10.37 9.52 -1.58
N GLY A 267 9.38 9.41 -0.73
CA GLY A 267 9.55 8.92 0.63
C GLY A 267 9.05 9.87 1.71
N PRO A 268 9.40 9.63 2.98
CA PRO A 268 10.52 8.80 3.47
C PRO A 268 10.19 7.32 3.74
N GLU A 269 9.08 6.79 3.21
CA GLU A 269 8.71 5.38 3.32
C GLU A 269 8.54 4.92 4.78
N SER A 270 7.82 5.72 5.59
CA SER A 270 7.52 5.31 6.97
C SER A 270 6.75 3.99 6.99
N GLY A 271 7.16 3.00 7.81
CA GLY A 271 6.52 1.69 7.88
C GLY A 271 5.07 1.71 8.40
N GLU A 272 4.66 2.81 9.06
CA GLU A 272 3.32 2.97 9.64
C GLU A 272 2.87 4.43 9.65
N ILE A 273 1.55 4.64 9.84
CA ILE A 273 0.99 5.95 10.10
C ILE A 273 1.15 6.27 11.60
N GLY A 274 2.29 6.83 11.95
CA GLY A 274 2.64 7.25 13.31
C GLY A 274 3.02 8.72 13.37
N PHE A 275 3.25 9.26 14.58
CA PHE A 275 3.53 10.69 14.75
C PHE A 275 4.78 11.17 14.00
N ARG A 276 5.80 10.31 13.79
CA ARG A 276 7.02 10.63 13.06
C ARG A 276 6.76 10.84 11.56
N LEU A 277 5.75 10.16 11.00
CA LEU A 277 5.37 10.37 9.61
C LEU A 277 5.01 11.84 9.33
N TYR A 278 4.18 12.42 10.19
CA TYR A 278 3.77 13.83 10.07
C TYR A 278 4.96 14.79 10.16
N GLU A 279 5.89 14.55 11.11
CA GLU A 279 7.13 15.32 11.26
C GLU A 279 7.98 15.26 9.99
N TRP A 280 8.20 14.07 9.45
CA TRP A 280 9.02 13.85 8.26
C TRP A 280 8.39 14.44 7.00
N PHE A 281 7.08 14.25 6.83
CA PHE A 281 6.34 14.84 5.72
C PHE A 281 6.39 16.36 5.76
N GLU A 282 6.11 16.94 6.91
CA GLU A 282 6.14 18.40 7.08
C GLU A 282 7.52 18.98 6.81
N TYR A 283 8.57 18.30 7.28
CA TYR A 283 9.94 18.77 7.08
C TYR A 283 10.36 18.67 5.60
N LEU A 284 10.22 17.51 4.98
CA LEU A 284 10.61 17.31 3.57
C LEU A 284 9.83 18.26 2.64
N TYR A 285 8.54 18.46 2.93
CA TYR A 285 7.68 19.33 2.13
C TYR A 285 8.04 20.81 2.27
N ASN A 286 8.48 21.26 3.43
CA ASN A 286 8.80 22.67 3.70
C ASN A 286 10.28 23.02 3.58
N ASP A 287 11.17 22.07 3.40
CA ASP A 287 12.61 22.34 3.23
C ASP A 287 12.87 22.98 1.87
N GLU A 288 13.44 24.19 1.85
CA GLU A 288 13.64 24.97 0.61
C GLU A 288 14.60 24.30 -0.38
N GLU A 289 15.49 23.45 0.10
CA GLU A 289 16.46 22.74 -0.73
C GLU A 289 15.91 21.44 -1.28
N ILE A 290 15.19 20.66 -0.48
CA ILE A 290 14.61 19.36 -0.84
C ILE A 290 13.32 19.54 -1.67
N ARG A 291 12.45 20.46 -1.29
CA ARG A 291 11.12 20.64 -1.86
C ARG A 291 11.06 20.69 -3.40
N PRO A 292 11.96 21.41 -4.11
CA PRO A 292 11.97 21.44 -5.57
C PRO A 292 12.25 20.08 -6.23
N TYR A 293 12.86 19.15 -5.49
CA TYR A 293 13.24 17.82 -5.94
C TYR A 293 12.33 16.71 -5.37
N LEU A 294 11.45 17.04 -4.45
CA LEU A 294 10.46 16.11 -3.90
C LEU A 294 9.34 15.91 -4.92
N GLY A 295 9.14 14.67 -5.36
CA GLY A 295 8.12 14.30 -6.34
C GLY A 295 6.86 13.74 -5.70
N THR A 296 7.02 12.99 -4.61
CA THR A 296 5.93 12.39 -3.85
C THR A 296 6.32 12.17 -2.41
N LEU A 297 5.34 12.17 -1.51
CA LEU A 297 5.50 11.69 -0.13
C LEU A 297 4.96 10.27 -0.05
N SER A 298 5.73 9.36 0.53
CA SER A 298 5.41 7.93 0.54
C SER A 298 5.43 7.35 1.95
N TYR A 299 4.47 6.46 2.23
CA TYR A 299 4.36 5.74 3.50
C TYR A 299 3.81 4.32 3.28
N HIS A 300 3.93 3.47 4.31
CA HIS A 300 3.36 2.14 4.35
C HIS A 300 2.16 2.08 5.30
N SER A 301 1.24 1.17 5.04
CA SER A 301 0.03 0.98 5.87
C SER A 301 0.16 -0.12 6.92
N TYR A 302 1.37 -0.63 7.21
CA TYR A 302 1.55 -1.63 8.26
C TYR A 302 1.11 -1.09 9.62
N TRP A 303 0.51 -1.95 10.45
CA TRP A 303 -0.04 -1.61 11.78
C TRP A 303 -1.14 -0.55 11.75
N SER A 304 -1.43 0.02 10.58
CA SER A 304 -2.48 1.02 10.36
C SER A 304 -3.59 0.52 9.43
N ASP A 305 -3.43 -0.66 8.87
CA ASP A 305 -4.36 -1.31 7.95
C ASP A 305 -5.76 -1.52 8.57
N GLU A 306 -5.81 -1.89 9.86
CA GLU A 306 -7.05 -2.05 10.64
C GLU A 306 -7.40 -0.83 11.51
N GLN A 307 -6.67 0.29 11.41
CA GLN A 307 -6.84 1.49 12.23
C GLN A 307 -7.34 2.67 11.39
N LEU A 308 -8.63 2.66 11.08
CA LEU A 308 -9.23 3.66 10.19
C LEU A 308 -9.05 5.11 10.66
N HIS A 309 -9.06 5.36 11.99
CA HIS A 309 -8.85 6.71 12.53
C HIS A 309 -7.46 7.28 12.15
N ASN A 310 -6.43 6.44 12.02
CA ASN A 310 -5.11 6.88 11.56
C ASN A 310 -5.17 7.31 10.09
N LYS A 311 -5.90 6.56 9.24
CA LYS A 311 -6.08 6.89 7.82
C LYS A 311 -6.86 8.19 7.64
N ILE A 312 -7.97 8.35 8.35
CA ILE A 312 -8.76 9.60 8.35
C ILE A 312 -7.90 10.77 8.85
N GLY A 313 -7.17 10.58 9.95
CA GLY A 313 -6.27 11.60 10.50
C GLY A 313 -5.20 12.03 9.50
N LEU A 314 -4.59 11.07 8.81
CA LEU A 314 -3.59 11.34 7.77
C LEU A 314 -4.22 12.09 6.59
N GLY A 315 -5.36 11.62 6.09
CA GLY A 315 -6.04 12.26 4.96
C GLY A 315 -6.41 13.71 5.23
N ASN A 316 -6.97 14.00 6.39
CA ASN A 316 -7.30 15.38 6.80
C ASN A 316 -6.04 16.24 6.91
N TRP A 317 -4.95 15.69 7.44
CA TRP A 317 -3.69 16.40 7.56
C TRP A 317 -3.07 16.68 6.18
N ILE A 318 -3.11 15.70 5.26
CA ILE A 318 -2.62 15.86 3.88
C ILE A 318 -3.43 16.95 3.17
N GLU A 319 -4.76 16.92 3.30
CA GLU A 319 -5.64 17.93 2.68
C GLU A 319 -5.31 19.35 3.16
N GLU A 320 -4.99 19.51 4.46
CA GLU A 320 -4.63 20.80 5.04
C GLU A 320 -3.23 21.26 4.66
N LYS A 321 -2.23 20.35 4.60
CA LYS A 321 -0.80 20.69 4.56
C LYS A 321 -0.13 20.44 3.22
N ILE A 322 -0.58 19.46 2.44
CA ILE A 322 0.09 18.99 1.21
C ILE A 322 -0.81 19.26 0.02
N THR A 323 -0.54 20.32 -0.73
CA THR A 323 -1.48 20.81 -1.74
C THR A 323 -1.07 20.57 -3.20
N ASP A 324 0.21 20.30 -3.48
CA ASP A 324 0.79 20.38 -4.82
C ASP A 324 1.77 19.26 -5.20
N ILE A 325 1.85 18.21 -4.38
CA ILE A 325 2.52 16.95 -4.72
C ILE A 325 1.64 15.77 -4.36
N PRO A 326 1.79 14.63 -5.07
CA PRO A 326 1.10 13.40 -4.72
C PRO A 326 1.57 12.83 -3.39
N VAL A 327 0.74 11.98 -2.82
CA VAL A 327 1.06 11.13 -1.68
C VAL A 327 0.77 9.68 -2.06
N GLU A 328 1.68 8.78 -1.75
CA GLU A 328 1.60 7.36 -2.11
C GLU A 328 1.51 6.48 -0.87
N MET A 329 0.60 5.52 -0.88
CA MET A 329 0.74 4.31 -0.06
C MET A 329 1.59 3.32 -0.85
N SER A 330 2.89 3.32 -0.57
CA SER A 330 3.92 2.71 -1.41
C SER A 330 4.23 1.26 -1.08
N GLU A 331 3.70 0.75 0.05
CA GLU A 331 3.94 -0.63 0.45
C GLU A 331 2.91 -1.12 1.47
N TRP A 332 2.30 -2.26 1.17
CA TRP A 332 1.55 -3.06 2.12
C TRP A 332 1.32 -4.49 1.62
N CYS A 333 1.36 -5.47 2.51
CA CYS A 333 0.87 -6.82 2.30
C CYS A 333 0.19 -7.36 3.56
N HIS A 334 -0.65 -8.37 3.39
CA HIS A 334 -1.06 -9.21 4.50
C HIS A 334 0.13 -10.05 4.95
N LEU A 335 0.51 -9.98 6.23
CA LEU A 335 1.71 -10.64 6.74
C LEU A 335 1.73 -12.14 6.39
N PRO A 336 2.86 -12.69 5.92
CA PRO A 336 2.93 -14.02 5.31
C PRO A 336 2.52 -15.15 6.25
N CYS A 337 2.75 -15.01 7.56
CA CYS A 337 2.40 -16.02 8.57
C CYS A 337 0.87 -16.19 8.77
N THR A 338 0.06 -15.29 8.27
CA THR A 338 -1.42 -15.33 8.37
C THR A 338 -2.12 -15.24 7.01
N ALA A 339 -1.35 -15.00 5.94
CA ALA A 339 -1.85 -14.76 4.59
C ALA A 339 -2.11 -16.08 3.85
N LEU A 340 -3.26 -16.74 4.09
CA LEU A 340 -3.71 -17.88 3.31
C LEU A 340 -3.81 -17.51 1.83
N ILE A 341 -3.30 -18.38 0.95
CA ILE A 341 -3.20 -18.10 -0.48
C ILE A 341 -4.58 -18.15 -1.15
N ASP A 342 -5.37 -19.15 -0.81
CA ASP A 342 -6.66 -19.50 -1.42
C ASP A 342 -7.89 -19.02 -0.63
N SER A 343 -7.72 -18.13 0.34
CA SER A 343 -8.81 -17.65 1.19
C SER A 343 -9.40 -16.34 0.72
N ILE A 344 -10.72 -16.29 0.61
CA ILE A 344 -11.47 -15.05 0.39
C ILE A 344 -11.23 -14.03 1.52
N ASP A 345 -11.03 -14.47 2.75
CA ASP A 345 -10.78 -13.58 3.89
C ASP A 345 -9.49 -12.76 3.69
N GLY A 346 -8.44 -13.37 3.10
CA GLY A 346 -7.22 -12.66 2.72
C GLY A 346 -7.44 -11.64 1.61
N ALA A 347 -8.30 -11.96 0.63
CA ALA A 347 -8.68 -11.04 -0.44
C ALA A 347 -9.54 -9.87 0.10
N LEU A 348 -10.46 -10.14 1.02
CA LEU A 348 -11.27 -9.10 1.66
C LEU A 348 -10.41 -8.14 2.49
N LEU A 349 -9.43 -8.64 3.24
CA LEU A 349 -8.50 -7.78 3.96
C LEU A 349 -7.69 -6.90 3.00
N GLN A 350 -7.18 -7.47 1.90
CA GLN A 350 -6.47 -6.74 0.85
C GLN A 350 -7.35 -5.63 0.26
N ALA A 351 -8.56 -5.97 -0.18
CA ALA A 351 -9.48 -5.02 -0.80
C ALA A 351 -9.95 -3.94 0.17
N ARG A 352 -10.20 -4.29 1.44
CA ARG A 352 -10.59 -3.35 2.49
C ARG A 352 -9.46 -2.35 2.80
N THR A 353 -8.23 -2.84 2.91
CA THR A 353 -7.06 -1.97 3.14
C THR A 353 -6.91 -0.99 1.98
N MET A 354 -6.99 -1.47 0.72
CA MET A 354 -6.95 -0.62 -0.47
C MET A 354 -8.08 0.41 -0.47
N ALA A 355 -9.33 -0.03 -0.26
CA ALA A 355 -10.48 0.86 -0.24
C ALA A 355 -10.37 1.94 0.83
N ASN A 356 -9.87 1.59 2.02
CA ASN A 356 -9.70 2.53 3.13
C ASN A 356 -8.56 3.53 2.87
N ASP A 357 -7.42 3.08 2.33
CA ASP A 357 -6.32 3.98 1.96
C ASP A 357 -6.77 4.98 0.90
N LEU A 358 -7.37 4.49 -0.19
CA LEU A 358 -7.87 5.31 -1.29
C LEU A 358 -8.98 6.28 -0.87
N ASN A 359 -9.86 5.85 0.04
CA ASN A 359 -10.99 6.67 0.46
C ASN A 359 -10.61 7.69 1.52
N TYR A 360 -9.81 7.31 2.51
CA TYR A 360 -9.61 8.11 3.71
C TYR A 360 -8.23 8.73 3.88
N SER A 361 -7.16 8.12 3.31
CA SER A 361 -5.80 8.64 3.47
C SER A 361 -5.41 9.73 2.45
N ASN A 362 -6.32 10.08 1.55
CA ASN A 362 -6.11 11.15 0.54
C ASN A 362 -4.85 10.93 -0.31
N ILE A 363 -4.66 9.70 -0.81
CA ILE A 363 -3.52 9.26 -1.59
C ILE A 363 -3.80 9.29 -3.10
N ASN A 364 -2.73 9.28 -3.89
CA ASN A 364 -2.77 9.27 -5.36
C ASN A 364 -2.42 7.90 -5.96
N SER A 365 -1.72 7.03 -5.23
CA SER A 365 -1.37 5.69 -5.73
C SER A 365 -1.30 4.66 -4.61
N TRP A 366 -1.41 3.39 -4.97
CA TRP A 366 -1.35 2.27 -4.05
C TRP A 366 -0.46 1.15 -4.60
N THR A 367 0.56 0.72 -3.85
CA THR A 367 1.52 -0.29 -4.26
C THR A 367 1.53 -1.46 -3.28
N ALA A 368 1.33 -2.69 -3.80
CA ALA A 368 1.48 -3.91 -3.02
C ALA A 368 2.95 -4.16 -2.66
N TRP A 369 3.22 -4.73 -1.47
CA TRP A 369 4.58 -5.07 -1.09
C TRP A 369 5.21 -5.95 -2.16
N VAL A 370 4.65 -7.12 -2.50
CA VAL A 370 5.28 -7.98 -3.50
C VAL A 370 4.30 -8.58 -4.51
N GLY A 371 4.72 -8.60 -5.77
CA GLY A 371 4.00 -9.28 -6.84
C GLY A 371 4.03 -10.80 -6.67
N VAL A 372 5.19 -11.35 -6.29
CA VAL A 372 5.39 -12.80 -6.09
C VAL A 372 6.16 -13.06 -4.80
N ASN A 373 5.80 -14.12 -4.06
CA ASN A 373 6.64 -14.61 -2.96
C ASN A 373 6.57 -16.14 -2.83
N GLY A 374 7.48 -16.68 -2.02
CA GLY A 374 7.56 -18.10 -1.72
C GLY A 374 6.34 -18.61 -0.96
N ILE A 375 6.04 -19.90 -1.14
CA ILE A 375 5.00 -20.60 -0.37
C ILE A 375 5.58 -21.10 0.95
N GLY A 376 5.03 -20.63 2.07
CA GLY A 376 5.24 -21.19 3.40
C GLY A 376 4.17 -22.22 3.73
N ILE A 377 4.51 -23.22 4.53
CA ILE A 377 3.56 -24.22 5.05
C ILE A 377 3.47 -24.01 6.56
N GLY A 378 2.28 -23.70 7.05
CA GLY A 378 2.02 -23.54 8.47
C GLY A 378 1.96 -24.87 9.22
N GLU A 379 1.93 -24.81 10.55
CA GLU A 379 1.78 -26.00 11.41
C GLU A 379 0.45 -26.72 11.18
N ASP A 380 -0.56 -26.01 10.67
CA ASP A 380 -1.86 -26.55 10.27
C ASP A 380 -1.85 -27.24 8.89
N GLY A 381 -0.71 -27.27 8.21
CA GLY A 381 -0.52 -27.85 6.87
C GLY A 381 -1.07 -27.00 5.73
N LYS A 382 -1.55 -25.76 6.00
CA LYS A 382 -2.02 -24.84 4.98
C LYS A 382 -0.88 -24.04 4.37
N GLN A 383 -1.14 -23.51 3.17
CA GLN A 383 -0.17 -22.71 2.43
C GLN A 383 -0.41 -21.21 2.67
N TYR A 384 0.68 -20.50 2.94
CA TYR A 384 0.72 -19.07 3.23
C TYR A 384 1.73 -18.37 2.33
N SER A 385 1.42 -17.15 1.92
CA SER A 385 2.31 -16.26 1.19
C SER A 385 1.76 -14.84 1.25
N ASP A 386 2.57 -13.82 1.21
CA ASP A 386 2.18 -12.40 1.10
C ASP A 386 2.12 -11.91 -0.36
N GLY A 387 2.61 -12.70 -1.32
CA GLY A 387 2.57 -12.36 -2.74
C GLY A 387 1.16 -12.34 -3.34
N LEU A 388 0.97 -11.57 -4.42
CA LEU A 388 -0.20 -11.67 -5.29
C LEU A 388 -0.19 -13.00 -6.05
N LEU A 389 1.01 -13.47 -6.37
CA LEU A 389 1.30 -14.82 -6.86
C LEU A 389 2.21 -15.50 -5.84
N ALA A 390 2.03 -16.81 -5.66
CA ALA A 390 2.82 -17.60 -4.72
C ALA A 390 3.45 -18.80 -5.43
N GLY A 391 4.74 -19.05 -5.23
CA GLY A 391 5.43 -20.11 -5.94
C GLY A 391 6.48 -20.87 -5.12
N ASN A 392 7.01 -21.92 -5.70
CA ASN A 392 8.14 -22.65 -5.17
C ASN A 392 9.46 -21.86 -5.35
N ALA A 393 10.58 -22.40 -4.86
CA ALA A 393 11.85 -21.67 -4.75
C ALA A 393 12.41 -21.12 -6.07
N ASP A 394 12.11 -21.71 -7.21
CA ASP A 394 12.58 -21.33 -8.54
C ASP A 394 11.46 -20.86 -9.47
N LEU A 395 10.24 -20.74 -8.95
CA LEU A 395 9.02 -20.36 -9.68
C LEU A 395 8.72 -21.27 -10.89
N SER A 396 9.20 -22.53 -10.88
CA SER A 396 8.76 -23.53 -11.85
C SER A 396 7.30 -23.96 -11.63
N GLU A 397 6.80 -23.79 -10.40
CA GLU A 397 5.38 -23.93 -10.04
C GLU A 397 4.94 -22.69 -9.26
N TYR A 398 3.79 -22.14 -9.63
CA TYR A 398 3.19 -21.02 -8.92
C TYR A 398 1.67 -21.09 -8.98
N GLN A 399 1.01 -20.32 -8.12
CA GLN A 399 -0.44 -20.18 -8.08
C GLN A 399 -0.83 -18.71 -7.87
N VAL A 400 -2.01 -18.35 -8.37
CA VAL A 400 -2.59 -17.02 -8.21
C VAL A 400 -3.30 -16.99 -6.86
N ALA A 401 -2.89 -16.09 -5.98
CA ALA A 401 -3.54 -15.94 -4.68
C ALA A 401 -4.88 -15.20 -4.80
N MET A 402 -5.82 -15.47 -3.87
CA MET A 402 -7.12 -14.79 -3.88
C MET A 402 -6.99 -13.25 -3.80
N ARG A 403 -5.94 -12.75 -3.15
CA ARG A 403 -5.66 -11.30 -3.08
C ARG A 403 -5.25 -10.66 -4.42
N TYR A 404 -4.81 -11.43 -5.39
CA TYR A 404 -4.62 -10.95 -6.77
C TYR A 404 -5.93 -10.41 -7.34
N TYR A 405 -7.03 -11.13 -7.14
CA TYR A 405 -8.34 -10.70 -7.61
C TYR A 405 -8.85 -9.48 -6.83
N ALA A 406 -8.47 -9.34 -5.56
CA ALA A 406 -8.74 -8.11 -4.82
C ALA A 406 -8.11 -6.89 -5.51
N VAL A 407 -6.81 -6.96 -5.87
CA VAL A 407 -6.14 -5.89 -6.63
C VAL A 407 -6.78 -5.69 -8.00
N ALA A 408 -7.18 -6.77 -8.69
CA ALA A 408 -7.84 -6.71 -9.99
C ALA A 408 -9.15 -5.90 -9.98
N HIS A 409 -9.92 -5.93 -8.89
CA HIS A 409 -11.14 -5.13 -8.72
C HIS A 409 -10.87 -3.62 -8.78
N PHE A 410 -9.67 -3.18 -8.47
CA PHE A 410 -9.25 -1.78 -8.59
C PHE A 410 -8.51 -1.55 -9.91
N SER A 411 -7.39 -2.20 -10.12
CA SER A 411 -6.43 -1.86 -11.18
C SER A 411 -6.96 -2.08 -12.59
N LYS A 412 -7.88 -3.04 -12.80
CA LYS A 412 -8.47 -3.29 -14.13
C LYS A 412 -9.57 -2.31 -14.52
N PHE A 413 -10.19 -1.63 -13.57
CA PHE A 413 -11.36 -0.80 -13.80
C PHE A 413 -11.14 0.68 -13.54
N ILE A 414 -10.15 1.03 -12.72
CA ILE A 414 -9.84 2.41 -12.35
C ILE A 414 -8.51 2.79 -13.02
N PRO A 415 -8.54 3.34 -14.25
CA PRO A 415 -7.33 3.74 -14.97
C PRO A 415 -6.66 4.97 -14.35
N VAL A 416 -5.39 5.17 -14.68
CA VAL A 416 -4.65 6.40 -14.36
C VAL A 416 -5.42 7.63 -14.82
N GLY A 417 -5.41 8.70 -14.02
CA GLY A 417 -6.15 9.94 -14.28
C GLY A 417 -7.63 9.87 -13.84
N SER A 418 -8.07 8.74 -13.24
CA SER A 418 -9.39 8.70 -12.59
C SER A 418 -9.40 9.57 -11.35
N VAL A 419 -10.50 10.28 -11.13
CA VAL A 419 -10.65 11.20 -9.98
C VAL A 419 -11.56 10.56 -8.94
N LYS A 420 -11.10 10.49 -7.70
CA LYS A 420 -11.95 10.03 -6.58
C LYS A 420 -13.19 10.91 -6.48
N ILE A 421 -14.35 10.32 -6.23
CA ILE A 421 -15.62 11.03 -6.04
C ILE A 421 -16.29 10.60 -4.73
N GLU A 422 -17.15 11.49 -4.21
CA GLU A 422 -17.82 11.24 -2.94
C GLU A 422 -18.83 10.10 -3.03
N THR A 423 -18.86 9.26 -2.01
CA THR A 423 -19.80 8.14 -1.89
C THR A 423 -20.32 8.03 -0.46
N GLU A 424 -21.56 8.41 -0.27
CA GLU A 424 -22.25 8.28 1.00
C GLU A 424 -22.95 6.91 1.13
N LYS A 425 -22.94 6.37 2.33
CA LYS A 425 -23.62 5.11 2.69
C LYS A 425 -24.66 5.34 3.76
N ASN A 426 -25.74 4.57 3.68
CA ASN A 426 -26.80 4.56 4.72
C ASN A 426 -26.41 3.74 5.95
N ILE A 427 -25.29 3.02 5.91
CA ILE A 427 -24.77 2.22 7.03
C ILE A 427 -23.37 2.69 7.39
N ASN A 428 -23.00 2.62 8.67
CA ASN A 428 -21.63 2.86 9.09
C ASN A 428 -20.79 1.62 8.81
N ASP A 429 -19.75 1.80 8.02
CA ASP A 429 -18.71 0.80 7.79
C ASP A 429 -17.53 0.94 8.78
N VAL A 430 -17.57 2.00 9.56
CA VAL A 430 -16.53 2.40 10.49
C VAL A 430 -17.02 2.18 11.89
N THR A 431 -16.92 0.96 12.38
CA THR A 431 -17.08 0.72 13.80
C THR A 431 -15.78 0.16 14.32
N GLU A 432 -15.11 0.92 15.16
CA GLU A 432 -14.00 0.42 15.93
C GLU A 432 -14.55 -0.54 16.98
N VAL A 433 -14.15 -1.78 16.95
CA VAL A 433 -14.46 -2.77 18.00
C VAL A 433 -13.25 -2.87 18.91
N LYS A 434 -13.51 -2.82 20.22
CA LYS A 434 -12.48 -3.12 21.21
C LYS A 434 -12.49 -4.62 21.49
N GLU A 435 -11.40 -5.27 21.08
CA GLU A 435 -11.18 -6.68 21.35
C GLU A 435 -10.06 -6.86 22.36
N GLU A 436 -10.20 -7.83 23.27
CA GLU A 436 -9.11 -8.23 24.15
C GLU A 436 -8.18 -9.18 23.39
N ARG A 437 -6.93 -8.72 23.16
CA ARG A 437 -5.86 -9.55 22.59
C ARG A 437 -4.71 -9.58 23.58
N ASP A 438 -4.29 -10.77 23.99
CA ASP A 438 -3.17 -10.98 24.93
C ASP A 438 -3.26 -10.19 26.25
N GLY A 439 -4.48 -9.96 26.73
CA GLY A 439 -4.76 -9.20 27.96
C GLY A 439 -4.79 -7.69 27.81
N GLU A 440 -4.66 -7.17 26.60
CA GLU A 440 -4.81 -5.74 26.28
C GLU A 440 -6.04 -5.48 25.41
N MET A 441 -6.73 -4.37 25.67
CA MET A 441 -7.85 -3.92 24.83
C MET A 441 -7.30 -3.25 23.58
N VAL A 442 -7.45 -3.92 22.44
CA VAL A 442 -7.04 -3.40 21.13
C VAL A 442 -8.28 -2.91 20.38
N THR A 443 -8.18 -1.72 19.80
CA THR A 443 -9.22 -1.22 18.91
C THR A 443 -8.99 -1.77 17.52
N THR A 444 -9.92 -2.55 17.01
CA THR A 444 -9.89 -3.10 15.65
C THR A 444 -10.99 -2.52 14.80
N LEU A 445 -10.78 -2.48 13.48
CA LEU A 445 -11.87 -2.19 12.54
C LEU A 445 -12.89 -3.32 12.56
N MET A 446 -14.17 -2.95 12.48
CA MET A 446 -15.20 -3.97 12.32
C MET A 446 -15.04 -4.73 11.00
N LYS A 447 -14.90 -6.04 11.11
CA LYS A 447 -14.84 -6.99 9.98
C LYS A 447 -16.20 -7.21 9.30
N TYR A 448 -17.23 -6.43 9.62
CA TYR A 448 -18.63 -6.77 9.27
C TYR A 448 -19.35 -5.66 8.53
N GLY A 449 -18.64 -4.61 8.16
CA GLY A 449 -19.17 -3.49 7.40
C GLY A 449 -19.09 -3.68 5.90
N VAL A 450 -19.48 -2.63 5.19
CA VAL A 450 -19.30 -2.49 3.75
C VAL A 450 -18.37 -1.32 3.50
N ASN A 451 -17.19 -1.60 2.98
CA ASN A 451 -16.26 -0.55 2.54
C ASN A 451 -16.52 -0.26 1.07
N CYS A 452 -16.42 0.98 0.64
CA CYS A 452 -16.49 1.32 -0.76
C CYS A 452 -15.65 2.54 -1.09
N VAL A 453 -15.24 2.63 -2.36
CA VAL A 453 -14.61 3.80 -2.94
C VAL A 453 -15.07 3.95 -4.37
N SER A 454 -15.31 5.20 -4.81
CA SER A 454 -15.76 5.49 -6.18
C SER A 454 -14.83 6.46 -6.89
N TYR A 455 -14.70 6.24 -8.19
CA TYR A 455 -13.89 7.04 -9.08
C TYR A 455 -14.66 7.42 -10.34
N LEU A 456 -14.49 8.65 -10.80
CA LEU A 456 -14.86 9.08 -12.14
C LEU A 456 -13.66 8.88 -13.06
N THR A 457 -13.83 8.05 -14.09
CA THR A 457 -12.77 7.74 -15.04
C THR A 457 -12.58 8.83 -16.10
N PRO A 458 -11.43 8.90 -16.78
CA PRO A 458 -11.21 9.89 -17.85
C PRO A 458 -12.18 9.78 -19.02
N ASP A 459 -12.76 8.61 -19.28
CA ASP A 459 -13.80 8.38 -20.30
C ASP A 459 -15.24 8.62 -19.80
N GLY A 460 -15.39 9.11 -18.55
CA GLY A 460 -16.66 9.57 -17.99
C GLY A 460 -17.50 8.48 -17.32
N LYS A 461 -16.97 7.28 -17.13
CA LYS A 461 -17.63 6.23 -16.36
C LYS A 461 -17.41 6.42 -14.86
N ILE A 462 -18.35 5.91 -14.06
CA ILE A 462 -18.19 5.84 -12.61
C ILE A 462 -17.87 4.39 -12.26
N VAL A 463 -16.77 4.19 -11.55
CA VAL A 463 -16.36 2.88 -11.03
C VAL A 463 -16.45 2.88 -9.51
N THR A 464 -17.22 1.96 -8.96
CA THR A 464 -17.36 1.79 -7.51
C THR A 464 -16.89 0.39 -7.12
N VAL A 465 -15.89 0.30 -6.24
CA VAL A 465 -15.47 -0.96 -5.62
C VAL A 465 -16.13 -1.06 -4.26
N VAL A 466 -16.77 -2.20 -4.01
CA VAL A 466 -17.50 -2.50 -2.77
C VAL A 466 -16.94 -3.77 -2.16
N VAL A 467 -16.60 -3.72 -0.88
CA VAL A 467 -16.09 -4.87 -0.10
C VAL A 467 -17.11 -5.20 0.98
N ASN A 468 -17.68 -6.40 0.96
CA ASN A 468 -18.63 -6.88 1.94
C ASN A 468 -18.01 -8.02 2.78
N ASP A 469 -17.67 -7.72 4.03
CA ASP A 469 -17.22 -8.71 5.00
C ASP A 469 -18.38 -9.44 5.70
N GLY A 470 -19.62 -8.95 5.53
CA GLY A 470 -20.81 -9.45 6.22
C GLY A 470 -21.60 -10.48 5.45
N ALA A 471 -22.83 -10.70 5.89
CA ALA A 471 -23.79 -11.60 5.26
C ALA A 471 -24.27 -11.07 3.91
N THR A 472 -24.93 -11.92 3.14
CA THR A 472 -25.64 -11.54 1.91
C THR A 472 -26.70 -10.50 2.23
N ARG A 473 -26.74 -9.43 1.44
CA ARG A 473 -27.68 -8.31 1.55
C ARG A 473 -27.98 -7.71 0.19
N LYS A 474 -28.85 -6.73 0.14
CA LYS A 474 -29.11 -5.99 -1.09
C LYS A 474 -28.31 -4.70 -1.09
N ILE A 475 -27.96 -4.24 -2.29
CA ILE A 475 -27.33 -2.96 -2.54
C ILE A 475 -28.10 -2.19 -3.60
N ASP A 476 -28.45 -0.94 -3.30
CA ASP A 476 -29.16 -0.01 -4.15
C ASP A 476 -28.32 1.25 -4.38
N PHE A 477 -28.51 1.92 -5.52
CA PHE A 477 -27.68 3.02 -5.98
C PHE A 477 -28.51 4.26 -6.30
N LYS A 478 -28.05 5.40 -5.78
CA LYS A 478 -28.45 6.71 -6.29
C LYS A 478 -27.25 7.31 -6.99
N VAL A 479 -27.25 7.25 -8.30
CA VAL A 479 -26.16 7.68 -9.19
C VAL A 479 -26.74 8.25 -10.46
N ASP A 480 -26.07 9.21 -11.08
CA ASP A 480 -26.45 9.75 -12.41
C ASP A 480 -25.83 8.87 -13.53
N ALA A 481 -26.46 7.73 -13.76
CA ALA A 481 -26.10 6.77 -14.79
C ALA A 481 -27.33 5.97 -15.21
N GLN A 482 -27.34 5.41 -16.42
CA GLN A 482 -28.46 4.62 -16.92
C GLN A 482 -28.18 3.11 -16.92
N TYR A 483 -26.94 2.73 -17.12
CA TYR A 483 -26.51 1.33 -17.22
C TYR A 483 -25.44 1.02 -16.20
N MET A 484 -25.32 -0.27 -15.86
CA MET A 484 -24.24 -0.77 -15.02
C MET A 484 -23.80 -2.17 -15.41
N SER A 485 -22.52 -2.45 -15.23
CA SER A 485 -21.93 -3.78 -15.27
C SER A 485 -21.35 -4.12 -13.91
N VAL A 486 -21.54 -5.35 -13.43
CA VAL A 486 -21.12 -5.78 -12.09
C VAL A 486 -20.25 -7.02 -12.18
N TYR A 487 -19.09 -6.94 -11.55
CA TYR A 487 -18.11 -8.01 -11.43
C TYR A 487 -17.95 -8.37 -9.95
N THR A 488 -17.83 -9.66 -9.64
CA THR A 488 -17.70 -10.12 -8.25
C THR A 488 -16.61 -11.16 -8.07
N THR A 489 -15.99 -11.14 -6.88
CA THR A 489 -15.13 -12.21 -6.38
C THR A 489 -15.69 -12.70 -5.05
N THR A 490 -15.88 -14.02 -4.95
CA THR A 490 -16.22 -14.76 -3.72
C THR A 490 -15.23 -15.91 -3.55
N GLN A 491 -15.42 -16.79 -2.57
CA GLN A 491 -14.59 -18.01 -2.45
C GLN A 491 -14.65 -18.89 -3.70
N GLU A 492 -15.80 -18.95 -4.38
CA GLU A 492 -16.07 -19.83 -5.53
C GLU A 492 -15.93 -19.14 -6.89
N ALA A 493 -15.98 -17.81 -6.92
CA ALA A 493 -15.98 -17.03 -8.15
C ALA A 493 -14.88 -15.96 -8.13
N GLN A 494 -14.13 -15.81 -9.22
CA GLN A 494 -13.07 -14.84 -9.39
C GLN A 494 -13.40 -13.91 -10.57
N MET A 495 -13.56 -12.60 -10.30
CA MET A 495 -13.83 -11.57 -11.30
C MET A 495 -14.99 -11.90 -12.24
N GLN A 496 -16.00 -12.61 -11.73
CA GLN A 496 -17.15 -13.04 -12.55
C GLN A 496 -18.09 -11.85 -12.80
N GLN A 497 -18.42 -11.61 -14.06
CA GLN A 497 -19.51 -10.68 -14.40
C GLN A 497 -20.85 -11.33 -14.06
N ILE A 498 -21.58 -10.71 -13.14
CA ILE A 498 -22.85 -11.23 -12.63
C ILE A 498 -24.07 -10.43 -13.09
N TYR A 499 -23.86 -9.20 -13.57
CA TYR A 499 -24.93 -8.35 -14.05
C TYR A 499 -24.44 -7.41 -15.14
N GLU A 500 -25.32 -7.13 -16.11
CA GLU A 500 -25.17 -6.09 -17.12
C GLU A 500 -26.57 -5.64 -17.56
N GLY A 501 -26.88 -4.34 -17.39
CA GLY A 501 -28.21 -3.81 -17.70
C GLY A 501 -28.45 -2.41 -17.14
N GLU A 502 -29.72 -2.01 -17.04
CA GLU A 502 -30.11 -0.74 -16.40
C GLU A 502 -29.71 -0.74 -14.92
N VAL A 503 -29.47 0.45 -14.34
CA VAL A 503 -29.16 0.60 -12.92
C VAL A 503 -30.31 0.02 -12.09
N ALA A 504 -30.02 -0.94 -11.22
CA ALA A 504 -30.99 -1.67 -10.42
C ALA A 504 -30.41 -2.05 -9.07
N GLU A 505 -31.30 -2.32 -8.10
CA GLU A 505 -30.93 -3.01 -6.86
C GLU A 505 -30.45 -4.43 -7.19
N ILE A 506 -29.32 -4.84 -6.61
CA ILE A 506 -28.74 -6.16 -6.81
C ILE A 506 -28.44 -6.84 -5.47
N GLU A 507 -28.16 -8.14 -5.52
CA GLU A 507 -27.65 -8.88 -4.39
C GLU A 507 -26.15 -8.59 -4.20
N LEU A 508 -25.76 -8.27 -2.96
CA LEU A 508 -24.37 -8.16 -2.50
C LEU A 508 -24.06 -9.43 -1.72
N PRO A 509 -23.34 -10.40 -2.29
CA PRO A 509 -23.08 -11.68 -1.64
C PRO A 509 -22.29 -11.52 -0.35
N GLU A 510 -22.44 -12.49 0.55
CA GLU A 510 -21.58 -12.58 1.73
C GLU A 510 -20.12 -12.73 1.33
N LYS A 511 -19.23 -12.17 2.11
CA LYS A 511 -17.77 -12.27 1.89
C LYS A 511 -17.38 -12.09 0.42
N SER A 512 -17.69 -10.90 -0.12
CA SER A 512 -17.48 -10.60 -1.52
C SER A 512 -16.78 -9.27 -1.78
N ILE A 513 -16.10 -9.20 -2.92
CA ILE A 513 -15.61 -7.94 -3.50
C ILE A 513 -16.39 -7.75 -4.80
N MET A 514 -16.93 -6.55 -4.98
CA MET A 514 -17.64 -6.17 -6.20
C MET A 514 -17.02 -4.95 -6.82
N THR A 515 -16.95 -4.94 -8.16
CA THR A 515 -16.75 -3.72 -8.94
C THR A 515 -17.98 -3.46 -9.78
N ILE A 516 -18.53 -2.27 -9.62
CA ILE A 516 -19.67 -1.77 -10.39
C ILE A 516 -19.17 -0.66 -11.29
N VAL A 517 -19.41 -0.82 -12.60
CA VAL A 517 -19.08 0.19 -13.62
C VAL A 517 -20.41 0.78 -14.10
N PHE A 518 -20.62 2.06 -13.86
CA PHE A 518 -21.79 2.81 -14.29
C PHE A 518 -21.48 3.62 -15.55
N GLU A 519 -22.47 3.63 -16.48
CA GLU A 519 -22.40 4.31 -17.78
C GLU A 519 -23.63 5.17 -18.04
#